data_1d1742bd6c7acd54db8104d76e128aa9
#
_entry.id   1d1742bd6c7acd54db8104d76e128aa9
#
_cell.length_a   1.000
_cell.length_b   1.000
_cell.length_c   1.000
_cell.angle_alpha   90.00
_cell.angle_beta   90.00
_cell.angle_gamma   90.00
#
_symmetry.space_group_name_H-M   'P 1'
#
loop_
_entity.id
_entity.type
_entity.pdbx_description
1 polymer ?
#
loop_
_entity_poly.entity_id
_entity_poly.type
_entity_poly.pdbx_seq_one_letter_code
_entity_poly.pdbx_strand_id
1 'polypeptide(L)'
;LHGVGVSVVNALSEKLDLAIFREGNEYEIKFKDGNAIKPLKKIGKTKKNGTRITFLPSKQIFSSIKFSITVLEKRIRELAFLNKGIAIKLIDNTSKKPKDFLHKYDGGILEFVKFINSKKPILINKNEKEVFKKPVYVTSSKNNVVVECSFEWNAGYSEEVLPFTNNIPQKDGGTHLLGFRSALTRVINKYSSDRNIKKNKITLSGEDIKEG
;
A
#
# COMPACT_ATOMS: atom_id res chain seq x y z
N LEU A 1 10.78 0.35 -11.02
CA LEU A 1 9.48 0.08 -11.68
C LEU A 1 9.67 0.35 -13.16
N HIS A 2 9.31 -0.62 -14.02
CA HIS A 2 9.66 -0.57 -15.44
C HIS A 2 8.51 -0.08 -16.33
N GLY A 3 7.41 0.43 -15.78
CA GLY A 3 6.26 0.91 -16.55
C GLY A 3 5.46 -0.19 -17.27
N VAL A 4 5.66 -1.46 -16.90
CA VAL A 4 5.08 -2.63 -17.59
C VAL A 4 3.66 -2.99 -17.17
N GLY A 5 3.10 -2.38 -16.12
CA GLY A 5 1.81 -2.80 -15.56
C GLY A 5 0.67 -2.84 -16.58
N VAL A 6 0.47 -1.75 -17.32
CA VAL A 6 -0.61 -1.68 -18.33
C VAL A 6 -0.31 -2.61 -19.50
N SER A 7 0.94 -2.77 -19.90
CA SER A 7 1.35 -3.70 -20.97
C SER A 7 1.04 -5.14 -20.60
N VAL A 8 1.26 -5.53 -19.34
CA VAL A 8 0.90 -6.86 -18.84
C VAL A 8 -0.62 -7.04 -18.82
N VAL A 9 -1.38 -6.05 -18.35
CA VAL A 9 -2.86 -6.08 -18.40
C VAL A 9 -3.33 -6.27 -19.85
N ASN A 10 -2.74 -5.55 -20.81
CA ASN A 10 -3.07 -5.69 -22.23
C ASN A 10 -2.79 -7.12 -22.74
N ALA A 11 -1.59 -7.64 -22.48
CA ALA A 11 -1.19 -8.99 -22.92
C ALA A 11 -2.08 -10.11 -22.35
N LEU A 12 -2.65 -9.90 -21.15
CA LEU A 12 -3.53 -10.86 -20.48
C LEU A 12 -5.02 -10.61 -20.72
N SER A 13 -5.37 -9.68 -21.61
CA SER A 13 -6.75 -9.31 -21.91
C SER A 13 -7.19 -9.78 -23.30
N GLU A 14 -8.43 -10.30 -23.38
CA GLU A 14 -9.12 -10.55 -24.65
C GLU A 14 -9.39 -9.24 -25.40
N LYS A 15 -9.75 -8.19 -24.65
CA LYS A 15 -9.99 -6.83 -25.17
C LYS A 15 -9.48 -5.80 -24.19
N LEU A 16 -8.85 -4.73 -24.73
CA LEU A 16 -8.50 -3.53 -23.97
C LEU A 16 -8.76 -2.29 -24.82
N ASP A 17 -9.55 -1.36 -24.26
CA ASP A 17 -9.80 -0.05 -24.83
C ASP A 17 -9.11 1.01 -23.98
N LEU A 18 -8.31 1.85 -24.59
CA LEU A 18 -7.58 2.95 -23.96
C LEU A 18 -8.06 4.27 -24.54
N ALA A 19 -8.60 5.15 -23.71
CA ALA A 19 -8.90 6.52 -24.05
C ALA A 19 -8.01 7.48 -23.23
N ILE A 20 -7.36 8.42 -23.93
CA ILE A 20 -6.44 9.40 -23.38
C ILE A 20 -7.02 10.79 -23.59
N PHE A 21 -7.17 11.56 -22.53
CA PHE A 21 -7.66 12.94 -22.51
C PHE A 21 -6.48 13.85 -22.18
N ARG A 22 -5.94 14.54 -23.17
CA ARG A 22 -4.74 15.37 -23.01
C ARG A 22 -4.74 16.54 -23.97
N GLU A 23 -4.27 17.70 -23.50
CA GLU A 23 -4.08 18.90 -24.33
C GLU A 23 -5.35 19.31 -25.13
N GLY A 24 -6.51 19.17 -24.45
CA GLY A 24 -7.80 19.53 -25.07
C GLY A 24 -8.33 18.53 -26.10
N ASN A 25 -7.71 17.38 -26.24
CA ASN A 25 -8.08 16.35 -27.22
C ASN A 25 -8.30 14.99 -26.56
N GLU A 26 -9.18 14.21 -27.17
CA GLU A 26 -9.41 12.79 -26.85
C GLU A 26 -8.80 11.92 -27.94
N TYR A 27 -8.05 10.91 -27.50
CA TYR A 27 -7.42 9.90 -28.33
C TYR A 27 -7.88 8.52 -27.90
N GLU A 28 -8.05 7.61 -28.85
CA GLU A 28 -8.45 6.22 -28.58
C GLU A 28 -7.54 5.24 -29.32
N ILE A 29 -7.23 4.12 -28.64
CA ILE A 29 -6.62 2.94 -29.23
C ILE A 29 -7.27 1.69 -28.64
N LYS A 30 -7.46 0.65 -29.46
CA LYS A 30 -8.07 -0.62 -29.06
C LYS A 30 -7.16 -1.79 -29.35
N PHE A 31 -7.17 -2.73 -28.43
CA PHE A 31 -6.36 -3.94 -28.51
C PHE A 31 -7.25 -5.18 -28.44
N LYS A 32 -6.82 -6.24 -29.09
CA LYS A 32 -7.38 -7.57 -29.01
C LYS A 32 -6.23 -8.57 -28.81
N ASP A 33 -6.34 -9.40 -27.77
CA ASP A 33 -5.33 -10.41 -27.44
C ASP A 33 -3.91 -9.83 -27.40
N GLY A 34 -3.76 -8.64 -26.77
CA GLY A 34 -2.50 -7.92 -26.65
C GLY A 34 -2.08 -7.08 -27.86
N ASN A 35 -2.68 -7.27 -29.03
CA ASN A 35 -2.29 -6.62 -30.29
C ASN A 35 -3.19 -5.42 -30.60
N ALA A 36 -2.61 -4.32 -31.08
CA ALA A 36 -3.36 -3.16 -31.50
C ALA A 36 -4.20 -3.47 -32.76
N ILE A 37 -5.51 -3.24 -32.68
CA ILE A 37 -6.44 -3.46 -33.82
C ILE A 37 -6.25 -2.34 -34.85
N LYS A 38 -6.03 -1.11 -34.37
CA LYS A 38 -5.83 0.10 -35.17
C LYS A 38 -4.84 1.01 -34.44
N PRO A 39 -4.13 1.88 -35.16
CA PRO A 39 -3.24 2.87 -34.55
C PRO A 39 -4.02 3.85 -33.66
N LEU A 40 -3.31 4.55 -32.78
CA LEU A 40 -3.87 5.62 -31.96
C LEU A 40 -4.53 6.69 -32.85
N LYS A 41 -5.79 6.99 -32.57
CA LYS A 41 -6.57 7.95 -33.34
C LYS A 41 -7.07 9.09 -32.45
N LYS A 42 -6.99 10.34 -32.95
CA LYS A 42 -7.69 11.47 -32.35
C LYS A 42 -9.18 11.35 -32.65
N ILE A 43 -10.00 11.38 -31.60
CA ILE A 43 -11.47 11.25 -31.69
C ILE A 43 -12.15 12.60 -31.73
N GLY A 44 -11.69 13.55 -30.93
CA GLY A 44 -12.31 14.86 -30.86
C GLY A 44 -11.64 15.80 -29.84
N LYS A 45 -12.32 16.93 -29.57
CA LYS A 45 -11.94 17.88 -28.52
C LYS A 45 -12.60 17.49 -27.19
N THR A 46 -11.93 17.74 -26.07
CA THR A 46 -12.45 17.46 -24.73
C THR A 46 -11.92 18.46 -23.71
N LYS A 47 -12.71 18.70 -22.64
CA LYS A 47 -12.24 19.42 -21.44
C LYS A 47 -11.70 18.48 -20.36
N LYS A 48 -11.81 17.15 -20.54
CA LYS A 48 -11.30 16.16 -19.60
C LYS A 48 -9.79 16.11 -19.65
N ASN A 49 -9.18 15.68 -18.54
CA ASN A 49 -7.76 15.34 -18.45
C ASN A 49 -7.63 13.98 -17.75
N GLY A 50 -6.73 13.13 -18.23
CA GLY A 50 -6.48 11.83 -17.66
C GLY A 50 -6.56 10.67 -18.64
N THR A 51 -6.73 9.46 -18.12
CA THR A 51 -6.73 8.22 -18.90
C THR A 51 -7.88 7.30 -18.43
N ARG A 52 -8.55 6.66 -19.36
CA ARG A 52 -9.54 5.62 -19.10
C ARG A 52 -9.09 4.33 -19.76
N ILE A 53 -9.01 3.27 -18.97
CA ILE A 53 -8.67 1.92 -19.42
C ILE A 53 -9.87 1.03 -19.13
N THR A 54 -10.36 0.34 -20.17
CA THR A 54 -11.41 -0.67 -20.04
C THR A 54 -10.86 -1.98 -20.58
N PHE A 55 -10.92 -3.05 -19.80
CA PHE A 55 -10.36 -4.33 -20.24
C PHE A 55 -11.24 -5.51 -19.82
N LEU A 56 -11.14 -6.58 -20.58
CA LEU A 56 -11.74 -7.88 -20.32
C LEU A 56 -10.62 -8.91 -20.23
N PRO A 57 -10.40 -9.54 -19.05
CA PRO A 57 -9.41 -10.60 -18.93
C PRO A 57 -9.68 -11.76 -19.86
N SER A 58 -8.63 -12.38 -20.42
CA SER A 58 -8.76 -13.48 -21.36
C SER A 58 -9.18 -14.77 -20.66
N LYS A 59 -10.28 -15.38 -21.12
CA LYS A 59 -10.72 -16.72 -20.67
C LYS A 59 -9.78 -17.85 -21.10
N GLN A 60 -8.92 -17.61 -22.07
CA GLN A 60 -7.91 -18.57 -22.51
C GLN A 60 -6.75 -18.66 -21.51
N ILE A 61 -6.50 -17.57 -20.75
CA ILE A 61 -5.39 -17.48 -19.81
C ILE A 61 -5.88 -17.75 -18.38
N PHE A 62 -7.05 -17.21 -18.01
CA PHE A 62 -7.57 -17.29 -16.65
C PHE A 62 -8.71 -18.30 -16.56
N SER A 63 -8.66 -19.17 -15.58
CA SER A 63 -9.75 -20.13 -15.26
C SER A 63 -11.02 -19.42 -14.78
N SER A 64 -10.89 -18.23 -14.21
CA SER A 64 -12.00 -17.34 -13.83
C SER A 64 -11.64 -15.89 -14.10
N ILE A 65 -12.56 -15.16 -14.72
CA ILE A 65 -12.44 -13.72 -14.98
C ILE A 65 -13.29 -12.86 -14.03
N LYS A 66 -13.85 -13.47 -12.97
CA LYS A 66 -14.62 -12.75 -11.95
C LYS A 66 -13.67 -12.12 -10.94
N PHE A 67 -13.79 -10.81 -10.76
CA PHE A 67 -13.04 -10.08 -9.74
C PHE A 67 -13.68 -10.27 -8.35
N SER A 68 -12.84 -10.48 -7.34
CA SER A 68 -13.23 -10.44 -5.94
C SER A 68 -13.21 -9.00 -5.44
N ILE A 69 -14.37 -8.44 -5.12
CA ILE A 69 -14.48 -7.06 -4.61
C ILE A 69 -13.72 -6.89 -3.29
N THR A 70 -13.74 -7.91 -2.43
CA THR A 70 -13.03 -7.88 -1.14
C THR A 70 -11.52 -7.77 -1.33
N VAL A 71 -10.97 -8.53 -2.28
CA VAL A 71 -9.53 -8.50 -2.59
C VAL A 71 -9.14 -7.15 -3.20
N LEU A 72 -9.95 -6.64 -4.14
CA LEU A 72 -9.72 -5.35 -4.77
C LEU A 72 -9.81 -4.21 -3.75
N GLU A 73 -10.84 -4.21 -2.91
CA GLU A 73 -11.07 -3.18 -1.90
C GLU A 73 -9.91 -3.14 -0.88
N LYS A 74 -9.47 -4.31 -0.39
CA LYS A 74 -8.30 -4.40 0.51
C LYS A 74 -7.05 -3.80 -0.14
N ARG A 75 -6.76 -4.14 -1.40
CA ARG A 75 -5.58 -3.66 -2.11
C ARG A 75 -5.65 -2.16 -2.44
N ILE A 76 -6.83 -1.68 -2.82
CA ILE A 76 -7.06 -0.25 -3.10
C ILE A 76 -6.90 0.59 -1.84
N ARG A 77 -7.42 0.12 -0.70
CA ARG A 77 -7.24 0.75 0.61
C ARG A 77 -5.77 0.84 0.99
N GLU A 78 -5.03 -0.25 0.85
CA GLU A 78 -3.58 -0.30 1.09
C GLU A 78 -2.82 0.71 0.20
N LEU A 79 -3.13 0.75 -1.10
CA LEU A 79 -2.53 1.72 -2.01
C LEU A 79 -2.85 3.17 -1.64
N ALA A 80 -4.07 3.44 -1.15
CA ALA A 80 -4.45 4.78 -0.71
C ALA A 80 -3.69 5.20 0.55
N PHE A 81 -3.40 4.28 1.49
CA PHE A 81 -2.53 4.56 2.64
C PHE A 81 -1.07 4.79 2.22
N LEU A 82 -0.56 4.03 1.27
CA LEU A 82 0.82 4.15 0.79
C LEU A 82 1.05 5.42 -0.05
N ASN A 83 -0.02 6.01 -0.59
CA ASN A 83 0.05 7.19 -1.45
C ASN A 83 -0.75 8.35 -0.83
N LYS A 84 -0.15 8.96 0.17
CA LYS A 84 -0.73 10.07 0.92
C LYS A 84 -1.41 11.11 0.02
N GLY A 85 -2.68 11.43 0.33
CA GLY A 85 -3.47 12.45 -0.36
C GLY A 85 -4.12 11.99 -1.68
N ILE A 86 -3.81 10.80 -2.20
CA ILE A 86 -4.49 10.25 -3.37
C ILE A 86 -5.85 9.69 -2.97
N ALA A 87 -6.89 10.06 -3.73
CA ALA A 87 -8.22 9.48 -3.59
C ALA A 87 -8.43 8.35 -4.62
N ILE A 88 -8.77 7.16 -4.16
CA ILE A 88 -9.06 6.01 -5.01
C ILE A 88 -10.51 5.58 -4.77
N LYS A 89 -11.32 5.60 -5.82
CA LYS A 89 -12.70 5.15 -5.78
C LYS A 89 -12.85 3.80 -6.47
N LEU A 90 -13.44 2.82 -5.77
CA LEU A 90 -13.84 1.54 -6.31
C LEU A 90 -15.36 1.51 -6.41
N ILE A 91 -15.90 1.17 -7.58
CA ILE A 91 -17.33 1.03 -7.82
C ILE A 91 -17.61 -0.40 -8.29
N ASP A 92 -18.42 -1.11 -7.55
CA ASP A 92 -18.90 -2.44 -7.92
C ASP A 92 -20.31 -2.37 -8.53
N ASN A 93 -20.37 -2.54 -9.83
CA ASN A 93 -21.61 -2.57 -10.61
C ASN A 93 -22.11 -4.00 -10.92
N THR A 94 -21.54 -5.03 -10.28
CA THR A 94 -21.91 -6.43 -10.55
C THR A 94 -23.24 -6.83 -9.93
N SER A 95 -23.72 -6.09 -8.92
CA SER A 95 -25.00 -6.30 -8.26
C SER A 95 -26.04 -5.28 -8.71
N LYS A 96 -27.35 -5.60 -8.51
CA LYS A 96 -28.45 -4.66 -8.81
C LYS A 96 -28.35 -3.32 -8.06
N LYS A 97 -27.69 -3.31 -6.92
CA LYS A 97 -27.39 -2.09 -6.17
C LYS A 97 -25.86 -1.88 -6.19
N PRO A 98 -25.37 -0.88 -6.93
CA PRO A 98 -23.94 -0.58 -6.95
C PRO A 98 -23.40 -0.30 -5.55
N LYS A 99 -22.17 -0.73 -5.28
CA LYS A 99 -21.45 -0.44 -4.04
C LYS A 99 -20.27 0.44 -4.36
N ASP A 100 -20.15 1.56 -3.64
CA ASP A 100 -19.08 2.52 -3.79
C ASP A 100 -18.18 2.51 -2.56
N PHE A 101 -16.87 2.45 -2.80
CA PHE A 101 -15.83 2.55 -1.77
C PHE A 101 -14.91 3.71 -2.15
N LEU A 102 -14.77 4.69 -1.27
CA LEU A 102 -13.82 5.80 -1.46
C LEU A 102 -12.74 5.70 -0.38
N HIS A 103 -11.49 5.62 -0.81
CA HIS A 103 -10.32 5.60 0.05
C HIS A 103 -9.45 6.81 -0.22
N LYS A 104 -9.24 7.62 0.80
CA LYS A 104 -8.33 8.77 0.82
C LYS A 104 -7.79 8.94 2.23
N TYR A 105 -6.47 8.90 2.38
CA TYR A 105 -5.81 8.97 3.67
C TYR A 105 -4.70 10.01 3.63
N ASP A 106 -4.92 11.13 4.30
CA ASP A 106 -3.98 12.24 4.30
C ASP A 106 -2.84 12.01 5.32
N GLY A 107 -3.02 11.08 6.27
CA GLY A 107 -2.00 10.66 7.24
C GLY A 107 -1.02 9.61 6.72
N GLY A 108 -1.28 9.02 5.55
CA GLY A 108 -0.37 8.03 4.94
C GLY A 108 -0.17 6.77 5.79
N ILE A 109 1.08 6.26 5.88
CA ILE A 109 1.39 5.04 6.64
C ILE A 109 1.19 5.17 8.14
N LEU A 110 1.24 6.38 8.71
CA LEU A 110 0.90 6.61 10.11
C LEU A 110 -0.57 6.28 10.37
N GLU A 111 -1.45 6.70 9.48
CA GLU A 111 -2.88 6.40 9.55
C GLU A 111 -3.15 4.92 9.26
N PHE A 112 -2.31 4.30 8.44
CA PHE A 112 -2.37 2.87 8.16
C PHE A 112 -2.11 2.04 9.42
N VAL A 113 -1.06 2.37 10.20
CA VAL A 113 -0.78 1.69 11.48
C VAL A 113 -1.95 1.86 12.45
N LYS A 114 -2.52 3.06 12.57
CA LYS A 114 -3.73 3.28 13.39
C LYS A 114 -4.89 2.39 12.95
N PHE A 115 -5.09 2.27 11.63
CA PHE A 115 -6.15 1.41 11.08
C PHE A 115 -5.92 -0.07 11.42
N ILE A 116 -4.68 -0.56 11.32
CA ILE A 116 -4.33 -1.94 11.67
C ILE A 116 -4.55 -2.18 13.17
N ASN A 117 -4.07 -1.26 14.01
CA ASN A 117 -4.18 -1.36 15.46
C ASN A 117 -5.60 -1.11 16.01
N SER A 118 -6.51 -0.53 15.23
CA SER A 118 -7.87 -0.17 15.70
C SER A 118 -8.68 -1.34 16.26
N LYS A 119 -8.30 -2.58 15.94
CA LYS A 119 -8.95 -3.82 16.40
C LYS A 119 -8.08 -4.60 17.38
N LYS A 120 -6.94 -4.08 17.79
CA LYS A 120 -6.01 -4.73 18.71
C LYS A 120 -6.10 -4.12 20.10
N PRO A 121 -5.77 -4.87 21.16
CA PRO A 121 -5.81 -4.33 22.53
C PRO A 121 -4.76 -3.24 22.68
N ILE A 122 -5.14 -2.14 23.33
CA ILE A 122 -4.29 -0.97 23.55
C ILE A 122 -3.28 -1.28 24.65
N LEU A 123 -2.03 -0.85 24.46
CA LEU A 123 -1.01 -0.93 25.50
C LEU A 123 -1.22 0.18 26.52
N ILE A 124 -1.49 -0.21 27.78
CA ILE A 124 -1.68 0.70 28.90
C ILE A 124 -0.52 0.61 29.89
N ASN A 125 -0.20 1.71 30.55
CA ASN A 125 0.80 1.75 31.61
C ASN A 125 0.19 1.38 32.99
N LYS A 126 1.03 1.36 34.05
CA LYS A 126 0.63 1.05 35.41
C LYS A 126 -0.48 1.96 35.99
N ASN A 127 -0.72 3.12 35.40
CA ASN A 127 -1.73 4.08 35.78
C ASN A 127 -2.97 4.01 34.87
N GLU A 128 -3.16 2.89 34.14
CA GLU A 128 -4.26 2.66 33.19
C GLU A 128 -4.35 3.70 32.06
N LYS A 129 -3.23 4.37 31.77
CA LYS A 129 -3.14 5.34 30.69
C LYS A 129 -2.50 4.70 29.46
N GLU A 130 -3.03 5.03 28.31
CA GLU A 130 -2.51 4.65 27.00
C GLU A 130 -1.04 5.08 26.86
N VAL A 131 -0.16 4.14 26.46
CA VAL A 131 1.28 4.39 26.28
C VAL A 131 1.53 5.22 25.03
N PHE A 132 0.84 4.91 23.96
CA PHE A 132 0.96 5.62 22.69
C PHE A 132 -0.31 6.40 22.37
N LYS A 133 -0.21 7.71 22.26
CA LYS A 133 -1.29 8.56 21.75
C LYS A 133 -1.39 8.53 20.21
N LYS A 134 -0.31 8.15 19.56
CA LYS A 134 -0.20 8.02 18.11
C LYS A 134 0.99 7.11 17.78
N PRO A 135 0.95 6.41 16.63
CA PRO A 135 2.08 5.63 16.16
C PRO A 135 3.35 6.48 16.03
N VAL A 136 4.49 5.84 16.21
CA VAL A 136 5.79 6.43 15.88
C VAL A 136 5.90 6.53 14.36
N TYR A 137 6.41 7.65 13.88
CA TYR A 137 6.64 7.88 12.47
C TYR A 137 8.02 8.45 12.24
N VAL A 138 8.76 7.85 11.33
CA VAL A 138 10.12 8.24 10.96
C VAL A 138 10.25 8.28 9.45
N THR A 139 10.85 9.32 8.93
CA THR A 139 11.24 9.41 7.52
C THR A 139 12.67 9.92 7.40
N SER A 140 13.40 9.39 6.44
CA SER A 140 14.76 9.82 6.13
C SER A 140 15.07 9.60 4.66
N SER A 141 15.99 10.39 4.12
CA SER A 141 16.46 10.24 2.74
C SER A 141 17.99 10.23 2.70
N LYS A 142 18.56 9.28 1.97
CA LYS A 142 20.00 9.19 1.72
C LYS A 142 20.25 8.55 0.35
N ASN A 143 21.16 9.11 -0.43
CA ASN A 143 21.56 8.60 -1.75
C ASN A 143 20.36 8.32 -2.68
N ASN A 144 19.39 9.24 -2.74
CA ASN A 144 18.15 9.11 -3.50
C ASN A 144 17.23 7.95 -3.07
N VAL A 145 17.49 7.34 -1.93
CA VAL A 145 16.60 6.34 -1.31
C VAL A 145 15.87 7.02 -0.17
N VAL A 146 14.53 7.03 -0.24
CA VAL A 146 13.66 7.50 0.85
C VAL A 146 13.21 6.29 1.65
N VAL A 147 13.37 6.36 2.96
CA VAL A 147 12.85 5.39 3.92
C VAL A 147 11.75 6.05 4.73
N GLU A 148 10.62 5.41 4.80
CA GLU A 148 9.47 5.83 5.59
C GLU A 148 9.02 4.65 6.45
N CYS A 149 8.83 4.89 7.75
CA CYS A 149 8.49 3.85 8.70
C CYS A 149 7.47 4.37 9.71
N SER A 150 6.44 3.58 9.98
CA SER A 150 5.50 3.83 11.08
C SER A 150 5.24 2.55 11.84
N PHE A 151 5.20 2.63 13.18
CA PHE A 151 5.01 1.49 14.04
C PHE A 151 4.43 1.90 15.40
N GLU A 152 3.81 0.94 16.06
CA GLU A 152 3.21 1.10 17.39
C GLU A 152 3.14 -0.28 18.05
N TRP A 153 3.39 -0.34 19.36
CA TRP A 153 3.16 -1.53 20.15
C TRP A 153 1.72 -1.57 20.66
N ASN A 154 1.18 -2.78 20.79
CA ASN A 154 -0.12 -3.05 21.37
C ASN A 154 0.01 -4.13 22.47
N ALA A 155 -1.06 -4.45 23.19
CA ALA A 155 -1.03 -5.48 24.23
C ALA A 155 -1.26 -6.91 23.70
N GLY A 156 -1.16 -7.13 22.40
CA GLY A 156 -1.20 -8.46 21.78
C GLY A 156 0.18 -9.10 21.75
N TYR A 157 0.22 -10.41 21.43
CA TYR A 157 1.45 -11.20 21.38
C TYR A 157 1.95 -11.44 19.95
N SER A 158 1.32 -10.87 18.94
CA SER A 158 1.67 -11.11 17.54
C SER A 158 2.18 -9.85 16.85
N GLU A 159 3.35 -9.96 16.24
CA GLU A 159 3.89 -8.96 15.31
C GLU A 159 3.11 -8.95 14.00
N GLU A 160 2.77 -7.78 13.49
CA GLU A 160 2.28 -7.59 12.12
C GLU A 160 3.16 -6.56 11.41
N VAL A 161 3.91 -7.01 10.39
CA VAL A 161 4.83 -6.15 9.63
C VAL A 161 4.48 -6.19 8.16
N LEU A 162 4.34 -5.02 7.58
CA LEU A 162 4.01 -4.84 6.16
C LEU A 162 5.16 -4.08 5.46
N PRO A 163 6.16 -4.79 4.92
CA PRO A 163 7.25 -4.18 4.19
C PRO A 163 6.88 -3.93 2.73
N PHE A 164 7.27 -2.76 2.22
CA PHE A 164 7.03 -2.33 0.84
C PHE A 164 8.29 -1.76 0.21
N THR A 165 8.42 -1.92 -1.10
CA THR A 165 9.39 -1.21 -1.93
C THR A 165 8.63 -0.58 -3.10
N ASN A 166 8.60 0.77 -3.16
CA ASN A 166 7.84 1.51 -4.16
C ASN A 166 6.38 1.02 -4.29
N ASN A 167 5.68 0.91 -3.15
CA ASN A 167 4.30 0.43 -3.02
C ASN A 167 4.07 -1.06 -3.38
N ILE A 168 5.11 -1.83 -3.63
CA ILE A 168 5.02 -3.28 -3.89
C ILE A 168 5.28 -4.03 -2.59
N PRO A 169 4.33 -4.88 -2.12
CA PRO A 169 4.51 -5.68 -0.92
C PRO A 169 5.68 -6.65 -1.07
N GLN A 170 6.54 -6.70 -0.06
CA GLN A 170 7.66 -7.64 0.02
C GLN A 170 7.30 -8.75 1.02
N LYS A 171 6.55 -9.76 0.55
CA LYS A 171 6.01 -10.82 1.42
C LYS A 171 7.09 -11.58 2.19
N ASP A 172 8.25 -11.77 1.57
CA ASP A 172 9.39 -12.49 2.15
C ASP A 172 10.32 -11.57 2.95
N GLY A 173 9.88 -10.33 3.23
CA GLY A 173 10.70 -9.31 3.88
C GLY A 173 11.68 -8.66 2.91
N GLY A 174 12.94 -8.50 3.35
CA GLY A 174 14.01 -7.91 2.54
C GLY A 174 15.06 -7.24 3.40
N THR A 175 16.14 -6.79 2.77
CA THR A 175 17.26 -6.13 3.47
C THR A 175 16.82 -4.86 4.22
N HIS A 176 15.82 -4.13 3.72
CA HIS A 176 15.26 -2.96 4.38
C HIS A 176 14.54 -3.32 5.69
N LEU A 177 13.79 -4.43 5.74
CA LEU A 177 13.15 -4.91 6.97
C LEU A 177 14.20 -5.38 7.98
N LEU A 178 15.20 -6.14 7.53
CA LEU A 178 16.31 -6.57 8.38
C LEU A 178 17.06 -5.36 8.96
N GLY A 179 17.35 -4.37 8.13
CA GLY A 179 17.98 -3.12 8.54
C GLY A 179 17.15 -2.35 9.57
N PHE A 180 15.83 -2.26 9.39
CA PHE A 180 14.93 -1.64 10.37
C PHE A 180 14.96 -2.37 11.72
N ARG A 181 14.79 -3.70 11.73
CA ARG A 181 14.80 -4.51 12.95
C ARG A 181 16.12 -4.38 13.72
N SER A 182 17.24 -4.45 13.01
CA SER A 182 18.57 -4.26 13.60
C SER A 182 18.76 -2.85 14.18
N ALA A 183 18.30 -1.83 13.48
CA ALA A 183 18.39 -0.46 13.95
C ALA A 183 17.50 -0.22 15.18
N LEU A 184 16.27 -0.73 15.18
CA LEU A 184 15.33 -0.61 16.30
C LEU A 184 15.91 -1.27 17.56
N THR A 185 16.41 -2.50 17.45
CA THR A 185 17.05 -3.24 18.56
C THR A 185 18.23 -2.47 19.13
N ARG A 186 19.10 -1.95 18.27
CA ARG A 186 20.27 -1.16 18.71
C ARG A 186 19.86 0.13 19.42
N VAL A 187 18.88 0.86 18.86
CA VAL A 187 18.45 2.16 19.43
C VAL A 187 17.79 1.96 20.79
N ILE A 188 16.93 0.97 20.95
CA ILE A 188 16.24 0.68 22.22
C ILE A 188 17.25 0.24 23.28
N ASN A 189 18.19 -0.66 22.96
CA ASN A 189 19.24 -1.05 23.90
C ASN A 189 20.12 0.11 24.33
N LYS A 190 20.53 0.97 23.37
CA LYS A 190 21.29 2.18 23.67
C LYS A 190 20.51 3.12 24.58
N TYR A 191 19.25 3.42 24.27
CA TYR A 191 18.40 4.27 25.11
C TYR A 191 18.25 3.71 26.53
N SER A 192 18.02 2.40 26.66
CA SER A 192 17.91 1.73 27.95
C SER A 192 19.22 1.85 28.78
N SER A 193 20.37 1.72 28.14
CA SER A 193 21.69 1.88 28.76
C SER A 193 21.95 3.32 29.20
N ASP A 194 21.73 4.29 28.27
CA ASP A 194 22.00 5.72 28.51
C ASP A 194 21.14 6.29 29.65
N ARG A 195 19.95 5.76 29.85
CA ARG A 195 19.00 6.17 30.90
C ARG A 195 19.11 5.38 32.19
N ASN A 196 20.04 4.42 32.28
CA ASN A 196 20.16 3.52 33.46
C ASN A 196 18.81 2.87 33.89
N ILE A 197 17.92 2.63 32.91
CA ILE A 197 16.56 2.11 33.17
C ILE A 197 16.63 0.70 33.78
N LYS A 198 17.70 -0.03 33.52
CA LYS A 198 17.94 -1.38 34.04
C LYS A 198 19.05 -1.37 35.08
N LYS A 199 18.70 -1.69 36.32
CA LYS A 199 19.67 -1.95 37.39
C LYS A 199 20.60 -3.14 37.06
N ASN A 200 20.13 -4.08 36.24
CA ASN A 200 20.93 -5.19 35.69
C ASN A 200 21.15 -4.95 34.18
N LYS A 201 22.36 -5.15 33.69
CA LYS A 201 22.77 -4.99 32.27
C LYS A 201 22.13 -6.05 31.36
N ILE A 202 20.80 -6.13 31.33
CA ILE A 202 20.11 -7.06 30.44
C ILE A 202 20.03 -6.42 29.04
N THR A 203 20.62 -7.03 28.05
CA THR A 203 20.49 -6.66 26.64
C THR A 203 19.19 -7.29 26.09
N LEU A 204 18.34 -6.49 25.48
CA LEU A 204 17.13 -6.99 24.83
C LEU A 204 17.49 -7.61 23.49
N SER A 205 16.93 -8.78 23.20
CA SER A 205 17.00 -9.40 21.89
C SER A 205 16.04 -8.72 20.91
N GLY A 206 16.17 -9.02 19.62
CA GLY A 206 15.20 -8.54 18.64
C GLY A 206 13.79 -9.10 18.86
N GLU A 207 13.68 -10.30 19.45
CA GLU A 207 12.38 -10.92 19.77
C GLU A 207 11.69 -10.18 20.92
N ASP A 208 12.43 -9.85 21.99
CA ASP A 208 11.87 -9.07 23.13
C ASP A 208 11.31 -7.70 22.70
N ILE A 209 11.87 -7.13 21.64
CA ILE A 209 11.48 -5.78 21.16
C ILE A 209 10.27 -5.85 20.24
N LYS A 210 10.03 -6.99 19.60
CA LYS A 210 8.90 -7.21 18.69
C LYS A 210 7.61 -7.61 19.42
N GLU A 211 7.71 -8.07 20.65
CA GLU A 211 6.55 -8.49 21.45
C GLU A 211 5.68 -7.27 21.80
N GLY A 212 4.41 -7.34 21.38
CA GLY A 212 3.43 -6.27 21.62
C GLY A 212 2.94 -5.54 20.38
#